data_19fb1a242b6e2afb541c3d760a0657c4
#
_entry.id   19fb1a242b6e2afb541c3d760a0657c4
#
_cell.length_a   1.000
_cell.length_b   1.000
_cell.length_c   1.000
_cell.angle_alpha   90.00
_cell.angle_beta   90.00
_cell.angle_gamma   90.00
#
_symmetry.space_group_name_H-M   'P 1'
#
loop_
_entity.id
_entity.type
_entity.pdbx_description
1 polymer ?
#
loop_
_entity_poly.entity_id
_entity_poly.type
_entity_poly.pdbx_seq_one_letter_code
_entity_poly.pdbx_strand_id
1 'polypeptide(L)'
;MITNIMQKPIPACLGHHTSFKNLCSILTSGIGKDKEICFWAFSNMYKNDEEEIELGLKLQAIVDAEMRKISDKSMFQKAGGYKQSASISFMEGESTLYMLRNYGAFRLDFDFRHIEAIGLADFLDCEYVNKNDIEEYGLEYPSMICTKFQELYNNRNNPERFSNSNITNLFDYIMMDIDLLRKPLIVKEYKWHNECEWRKIIQIKEGDVDIYSKENRPFKKVYYPIKTLTGVTLLFDTKNYFHSLINVLKLFFFTVSHAFMWKKKIKIVRI
;
A
#
# COMPACT_ATOMS: atom_id res chain seq x y z
N MET A 1 22.85 -13.85 8.09
CA MET A 1 22.26 -14.23 6.78
C MET A 1 21.45 -13.02 6.34
N ILE A 2 21.99 -12.19 5.44
CA ILE A 2 21.30 -10.98 4.96
C ILE A 2 20.14 -11.49 4.12
N THR A 3 18.96 -11.55 4.69
CA THR A 3 17.75 -11.71 3.91
C THR A 3 17.69 -10.49 2.99
N ASN A 4 17.86 -10.74 1.71
CA ASN A 4 17.64 -9.75 0.66
C ASN A 4 16.40 -8.95 1.02
N ILE A 5 16.54 -7.62 1.11
CA ILE A 5 15.42 -6.68 1.10
C ILE A 5 14.85 -6.71 -0.34
N MET A 6 14.56 -7.90 -0.81
CA MET A 6 13.84 -8.09 -2.05
C MET A 6 12.38 -7.86 -1.71
N GLN A 7 11.83 -6.83 -2.29
CA GLN A 7 10.40 -6.59 -2.27
C GLN A 7 9.68 -7.90 -2.60
N LYS A 8 8.79 -8.33 -1.72
CA LYS A 8 7.97 -9.52 -1.96
C LYS A 8 7.30 -9.43 -3.33
N PRO A 9 7.32 -10.46 -4.15
CA PRO A 9 6.69 -10.40 -5.46
C PRO A 9 5.19 -10.10 -5.31
N ILE A 10 4.67 -9.22 -6.18
CA ILE A 10 3.26 -8.86 -6.15
C ILE A 10 2.41 -10.11 -6.38
N PRO A 11 1.41 -10.38 -5.52
CA PRO A 11 0.52 -11.53 -5.66
C PRO A 11 -0.23 -11.56 -6.99
N ALA A 12 -0.56 -12.77 -7.42
CA ALA A 12 -1.35 -12.98 -8.63
C ALA A 12 -2.76 -12.36 -8.57
N CYS A 13 -3.27 -12.17 -7.36
CA CYS A 13 -4.56 -11.55 -7.14
C CYS A 13 -4.48 -10.67 -5.91
N LEU A 14 -4.79 -9.39 -6.09
CA LEU A 14 -4.99 -8.42 -5.02
C LEU A 14 -6.45 -7.95 -5.05
N GLY A 15 -7.12 -7.98 -3.90
CA GLY A 15 -8.51 -7.60 -3.76
C GLY A 15 -8.68 -6.20 -3.17
N HIS A 16 -9.57 -5.38 -3.71
CA HIS A 16 -9.98 -4.12 -3.11
C HIS A 16 -11.42 -4.23 -2.61
N HIS A 17 -11.60 -4.24 -1.29
CA HIS A 17 -12.92 -4.31 -0.68
C HIS A 17 -13.60 -2.95 -0.67
N THR A 18 -14.92 -2.94 -0.98
CA THR A 18 -15.64 -1.69 -1.13
C THR A 18 -17.16 -1.85 -1.01
N SER A 19 -17.86 -0.74 -0.85
CA SER A 19 -19.33 -0.67 -0.95
C SER A 19 -19.79 -0.73 -2.41
N PHE A 20 -21.08 -1.04 -2.64
CA PHE A 20 -21.64 -1.03 -4.00
C PHE A 20 -21.51 0.34 -4.68
N LYS A 21 -21.74 1.41 -3.95
CA LYS A 21 -21.61 2.78 -4.46
C LYS A 21 -20.21 3.07 -4.98
N ASN A 22 -19.20 2.71 -4.18
CA ASN A 22 -17.80 2.93 -4.56
C ASN A 22 -17.37 1.99 -5.68
N LEU A 23 -17.85 0.73 -5.69
CA LEU A 23 -17.65 -0.19 -6.80
C LEU A 23 -18.11 0.44 -8.12
N CYS A 24 -19.34 0.95 -8.16
CA CYS A 24 -19.85 1.63 -9.34
C CYS A 24 -18.96 2.83 -9.72
N SER A 25 -18.58 3.65 -8.75
CA SER A 25 -17.72 4.82 -8.99
C SER A 25 -16.36 4.41 -9.57
N ILE A 26 -15.69 3.43 -8.97
CA ILE A 26 -14.39 2.95 -9.44
C ILE A 26 -14.48 2.42 -10.88
N LEU A 27 -15.50 1.64 -11.17
CA LEU A 27 -15.66 0.97 -12.46
C LEU A 27 -16.19 1.87 -13.57
N THR A 28 -16.93 2.94 -13.25
CA THR A 28 -17.58 3.79 -14.27
C THR A 28 -16.90 5.14 -14.47
N SER A 29 -16.21 5.68 -13.47
CA SER A 29 -15.60 7.01 -13.57
C SER A 29 -14.39 7.10 -14.50
N GLY A 30 -13.80 5.97 -14.86
CA GLY A 30 -12.68 5.87 -15.80
C GLY A 30 -13.06 5.35 -17.19
N ILE A 31 -14.36 5.06 -17.43
CA ILE A 31 -14.86 4.56 -18.73
C ILE A 31 -14.98 5.72 -19.73
N GLY A 32 -13.89 6.40 -19.95
CA GLY A 32 -13.70 7.31 -21.06
C GLY A 32 -13.08 6.58 -22.27
N LYS A 33 -12.34 7.33 -23.06
CA LYS A 33 -11.73 6.86 -24.32
C LYS A 33 -10.79 5.65 -24.18
N ASP A 34 -10.25 5.37 -22.96
CA ASP A 34 -9.12 4.43 -22.79
C ASP A 34 -9.45 3.13 -22.04
N LYS A 35 -10.73 2.87 -21.73
CA LYS A 35 -11.15 1.65 -21.00
C LYS A 35 -10.40 1.46 -19.69
N GLU A 36 -10.35 2.51 -18.87
CA GLU A 36 -9.69 2.50 -17.57
C GLU A 36 -10.71 2.46 -16.43
N ILE A 37 -10.25 2.01 -15.28
CA ILE A 37 -10.93 2.15 -13.99
C ILE A 37 -10.22 3.21 -13.17
N CYS A 38 -10.95 3.93 -12.32
CA CYS A 38 -10.41 5.07 -11.58
C CYS A 38 -10.56 4.88 -10.08
N PHE A 39 -9.44 4.86 -9.37
CA PHE A 39 -9.40 4.96 -7.91
C PHE A 39 -9.18 6.39 -7.45
N TRP A 40 -9.75 6.72 -6.31
CA TRP A 40 -9.45 7.94 -5.58
C TRP A 40 -8.50 7.59 -4.44
N ALA A 41 -7.22 7.92 -4.61
CA ALA A 41 -6.20 7.75 -3.60
C ALA A 41 -6.20 8.95 -2.68
N PHE A 42 -6.70 8.81 -1.47
CA PHE A 42 -6.72 9.89 -0.49
C PHE A 42 -5.33 10.10 0.12
N SER A 43 -5.01 11.37 0.36
CA SER A 43 -3.76 11.74 1.02
C SER A 43 -3.63 11.04 2.38
N ASN A 44 -2.43 10.53 2.64
CA ASN A 44 -2.12 9.84 3.90
C ASN A 44 -2.19 10.76 5.12
N MET A 45 -2.10 12.09 4.94
CA MET A 45 -2.33 13.06 6.04
C MET A 45 -3.75 13.03 6.61
N TYR A 46 -4.71 12.53 5.84
CA TYR A 46 -6.14 12.56 6.18
C TYR A 46 -6.70 11.15 6.34
N LYS A 47 -5.86 10.17 6.64
CA LYS A 47 -6.34 8.84 7.03
C LYS A 47 -7.14 8.93 8.32
N ASN A 48 -8.22 8.18 8.38
CA ASN A 48 -9.11 8.15 9.55
C ASN A 48 -8.47 7.49 10.78
N ASP A 49 -7.38 6.76 10.56
CA ASP A 49 -6.65 6.07 11.61
C ASP A 49 -5.28 6.75 11.80
N GLU A 50 -5.22 7.69 12.73
CA GLU A 50 -3.99 8.36 13.12
C GLU A 50 -2.97 7.36 13.68
N GLU A 51 -3.44 6.28 14.34
CA GLU A 51 -2.58 5.22 14.89
C GLU A 51 -1.79 4.48 13.80
N GLU A 52 -2.33 4.37 12.57
CA GLU A 52 -1.63 3.71 11.46
C GLU A 52 -0.31 4.40 11.10
N ILE A 53 -0.30 5.73 11.11
CA ILE A 53 0.90 6.52 10.75
C ILE A 53 1.81 6.67 11.96
N GLU A 54 1.25 6.80 13.15
CA GLU A 54 1.98 7.01 14.40
C GLU A 54 3.00 5.90 14.67
N LEU A 55 2.61 4.64 14.46
CA LEU A 55 3.51 3.50 14.69
C LEU A 55 4.74 3.53 13.77
N GLY A 56 4.54 3.82 12.50
CA GLY A 56 5.63 3.94 11.55
C GLY A 56 6.51 5.18 11.78
N LEU A 57 5.92 6.29 12.25
CA LEU A 57 6.69 7.47 12.66
C LEU A 57 7.52 7.19 13.91
N LYS A 58 6.96 6.44 14.88
CA LYS A 58 7.69 6.01 16.07
C LYS A 58 8.91 5.15 15.68
N LEU A 59 8.73 4.22 14.76
CA LEU A 59 9.81 3.42 14.21
C LEU A 59 10.91 4.30 13.58
N GLN A 60 10.53 5.25 12.72
CA GLN A 60 11.49 6.18 12.12
C GLN A 60 12.26 6.99 13.19
N ALA A 61 11.57 7.45 14.23
CA ALA A 61 12.22 8.21 15.30
C ALA A 61 13.25 7.36 16.08
N ILE A 62 12.97 6.08 16.33
CA ILE A 62 13.90 5.15 16.98
C ILE A 62 15.15 4.99 16.10
N VAL A 63 14.96 4.72 14.82
CA VAL A 63 16.05 4.54 13.86
C VAL A 63 16.89 5.82 13.74
N ASP A 64 16.25 7.00 13.63
CA ASP A 64 16.96 8.28 13.54
C ASP A 64 17.79 8.58 14.80
N ALA A 65 17.26 8.26 15.98
CA ALA A 65 17.97 8.42 17.24
C ALA A 65 19.25 7.56 17.30
N GLU A 66 19.19 6.31 16.86
CA GLU A 66 20.36 5.44 16.80
C GLU A 66 21.37 5.91 15.75
N MET A 67 20.89 6.34 14.57
CA MET A 67 21.77 6.84 13.51
C MET A 67 22.50 8.13 13.90
N ARG A 68 21.87 9.02 14.69
CA ARG A 68 22.51 10.23 15.21
C ARG A 68 23.68 9.93 16.15
N LYS A 69 23.68 8.80 16.84
CA LYS A 69 24.83 8.37 17.66
C LYS A 69 26.10 8.15 16.83
N ILE A 70 25.93 7.90 15.53
CA ILE A 70 27.03 7.55 14.62
C ILE A 70 27.43 8.73 13.72
N SER A 71 26.50 9.57 13.28
CA SER A 71 26.75 10.53 12.19
C SER A 71 26.51 12.00 12.53
N ASP A 72 26.15 12.38 13.73
CA ASP A 72 25.81 13.76 14.14
C ASP A 72 24.75 14.47 13.27
N LYS A 73 24.24 13.82 12.22
CA LYS A 73 23.26 14.36 11.29
C LYS A 73 22.01 13.49 11.26
N SER A 74 20.85 14.13 11.31
CA SER A 74 19.61 13.43 11.03
C SER A 74 19.58 12.99 9.58
N MET A 75 19.36 11.71 9.34
CA MET A 75 19.12 11.17 7.99
C MET A 75 17.74 11.58 7.46
N PHE A 76 16.79 11.85 8.35
CA PHE A 76 15.40 12.10 8.02
C PHE A 76 15.01 13.59 8.06
N GLN A 77 15.90 14.51 7.70
CA GLN A 77 15.58 15.94 7.62
C GLN A 77 14.35 16.25 6.72
N LYS A 78 13.89 15.27 5.93
CA LYS A 78 12.69 15.35 5.11
C LYS A 78 11.60 14.35 5.53
N ALA A 79 11.47 14.06 6.82
CA ALA A 79 10.43 13.14 7.36
C ALA A 79 8.97 13.50 7.01
N GLY A 80 8.74 14.52 6.18
CA GLY A 80 7.44 14.90 5.65
C GLY A 80 7.00 14.15 4.38
N GLY A 81 7.78 13.19 3.88
CA GLY A 81 7.47 12.50 2.61
C GLY A 81 6.14 11.76 2.61
N TYR A 82 5.67 11.25 3.78
CA TYR A 82 4.34 10.64 3.90
C TYR A 82 3.22 11.67 3.69
N LYS A 83 3.44 12.94 4.04
CA LYS A 83 2.47 14.03 3.86
C LYS A 83 2.24 14.35 2.38
N GLN A 84 3.22 14.09 1.55
CA GLN A 84 3.17 14.29 0.10
C GLN A 84 2.85 12.98 -0.64
N SER A 85 2.13 12.08 0.02
CA SER A 85 1.74 10.81 -0.56
C SER A 85 0.28 10.48 -0.33
N ALA A 86 -0.26 9.65 -1.21
CA ALA A 86 -1.55 8.99 -1.08
C ALA A 86 -1.36 7.49 -1.19
N SER A 87 -2.33 6.71 -0.76
CA SER A 87 -2.28 5.27 -0.94
C SER A 87 -3.63 4.68 -1.30
N ILE A 88 -3.58 3.54 -2.00
CA ILE A 88 -4.71 2.67 -2.25
C ILE A 88 -4.39 1.34 -1.60
N SER A 89 -5.30 0.87 -0.74
CA SER A 89 -5.16 -0.41 -0.04
C SER A 89 -5.75 -1.55 -0.85
N PHE A 90 -4.99 -2.62 -0.94
CA PHE A 90 -5.40 -3.90 -1.50
C PHE A 90 -5.14 -4.98 -0.47
N MET A 91 -5.77 -6.12 -0.61
CA MET A 91 -5.66 -7.24 0.32
C MET A 91 -5.32 -8.51 -0.43
N GLU A 92 -4.34 -9.25 0.08
CA GLU A 92 -4.00 -10.58 -0.39
C GLU A 92 -4.87 -11.63 0.32
N GLY A 93 -5.10 -12.75 -0.32
CA GLY A 93 -5.80 -13.88 0.27
C GLY A 93 -7.33 -13.82 0.16
N GLU A 94 -7.99 -14.60 0.99
CA GLU A 94 -9.44 -14.75 0.98
C GLU A 94 -10.14 -13.65 1.77
N SER A 95 -11.36 -13.37 1.39
CA SER A 95 -12.20 -12.38 2.09
C SER A 95 -12.80 -12.98 3.36
N THR A 96 -12.86 -12.19 4.42
CA THR A 96 -13.35 -12.59 5.73
C THR A 96 -14.60 -11.79 6.14
N LEU A 97 -15.30 -12.26 7.17
CA LEU A 97 -16.42 -11.53 7.79
C LEU A 97 -15.98 -10.15 8.32
N TYR A 98 -14.72 -10.04 8.78
CA TYR A 98 -14.12 -8.78 9.20
C TYR A 98 -14.11 -7.77 8.03
N MET A 99 -13.64 -8.20 6.86
CA MET A 99 -13.56 -7.36 5.65
C MET A 99 -14.94 -6.91 5.18
N LEU A 100 -15.93 -7.83 5.22
CA LEU A 100 -17.31 -7.49 4.90
C LEU A 100 -17.84 -6.36 5.78
N ARG A 101 -17.60 -6.43 7.08
CA ARG A 101 -18.11 -5.47 8.06
C ARG A 101 -17.44 -4.10 7.98
N ASN A 102 -16.14 -4.07 7.73
CA ASN A 102 -15.35 -2.84 7.78
C ASN A 102 -15.23 -2.14 6.43
N TYR A 103 -15.18 -2.91 5.33
CA TYR A 103 -14.89 -2.36 4.01
C TYR A 103 -16.04 -2.51 3.01
N GLY A 104 -16.97 -3.44 3.26
CA GLY A 104 -18.14 -3.66 2.42
C GLY A 104 -18.19 -5.01 1.74
N ALA A 105 -19.34 -5.28 1.11
CA ALA A 105 -19.68 -6.60 0.59
C ALA A 105 -19.04 -6.93 -0.77
N PHE A 106 -18.40 -5.99 -1.42
CA PHE A 106 -17.83 -6.20 -2.75
C PHE A 106 -16.32 -6.16 -2.71
N ARG A 107 -15.70 -7.09 -3.41
CA ARG A 107 -14.25 -7.12 -3.63
C ARG A 107 -13.99 -7.09 -5.13
N LEU A 108 -13.20 -6.14 -5.57
CA LEU A 108 -12.66 -6.05 -6.91
C LEU A 108 -11.32 -6.81 -6.94
N ASP A 109 -11.21 -7.84 -7.76
CA ASP A 109 -10.02 -8.68 -7.89
C ASP A 109 -9.15 -8.20 -9.04
N PHE A 110 -7.86 -7.97 -8.78
CA PHE A 110 -6.90 -7.41 -9.73
C PHE A 110 -5.69 -8.31 -9.92
N ASP A 111 -5.16 -8.32 -11.14
CA ASP A 111 -3.83 -8.81 -11.46
C ASP A 111 -2.98 -7.66 -12.02
N PHE A 112 -2.01 -7.20 -11.25
CA PHE A 112 -1.12 -6.12 -11.63
C PHE A 112 0.22 -6.58 -12.22
N ARG A 113 0.53 -7.88 -12.22
CA ARG A 113 1.84 -8.43 -12.62
C ARG A 113 2.22 -8.15 -14.08
N HIS A 114 1.24 -7.96 -14.95
CA HIS A 114 1.43 -7.84 -16.39
C HIS A 114 1.38 -6.39 -16.89
N ILE A 115 1.56 -5.41 -16.01
CA ILE A 115 1.43 -4.00 -16.36
C ILE A 115 2.76 -3.30 -16.14
N GLU A 116 3.57 -3.23 -17.20
CA GLU A 116 4.87 -2.58 -17.20
C GLU A 116 4.82 -1.08 -16.84
N ALA A 117 3.71 -0.41 -17.19
CA ALA A 117 3.53 1.03 -16.96
C ALA A 117 3.15 1.40 -15.51
N ILE A 118 2.72 0.45 -14.69
CA ILE A 118 2.41 0.70 -13.29
C ILE A 118 3.69 0.47 -12.52
N GLY A 119 4.29 1.52 -11.98
CA GLY A 119 5.48 1.41 -11.13
C GLY A 119 5.29 0.34 -10.05
N LEU A 120 5.67 -0.90 -10.35
CA LEU A 120 5.50 -2.07 -9.47
C LEU A 120 6.24 -1.85 -8.15
N ALA A 121 7.33 -1.07 -8.18
CA ALA A 121 8.12 -0.70 -7.01
C ALA A 121 7.33 0.08 -5.94
N ASP A 122 6.14 0.63 -6.30
CA ASP A 122 5.31 1.35 -5.33
C ASP A 122 4.20 0.48 -4.72
N PHE A 123 4.10 -0.80 -5.07
CA PHE A 123 3.25 -1.76 -4.38
C PHE A 123 4.05 -2.41 -3.25
N LEU A 124 3.66 -2.15 -2.03
CA LEU A 124 4.35 -2.60 -0.83
C LEU A 124 3.39 -3.41 0.05
N ASP A 125 3.83 -4.55 0.54
CA ASP A 125 3.12 -5.28 1.59
C ASP A 125 3.27 -4.55 2.93
N CYS A 126 2.20 -4.56 3.72
CA CYS A 126 2.24 -3.97 5.06
C CYS A 126 2.99 -4.88 6.02
N GLU A 127 3.78 -4.29 6.88
CA GLU A 127 4.49 -4.94 7.97
C GLU A 127 3.68 -4.81 9.25
N TYR A 128 3.50 -5.92 9.96
CA TYR A 128 2.68 -5.97 11.16
C TYR A 128 3.56 -6.13 12.39
N VAL A 129 3.55 -5.12 13.26
CA VAL A 129 4.39 -5.05 14.45
C VAL A 129 3.51 -4.85 15.68
N ASN A 130 3.80 -5.57 16.77
CA ASN A 130 3.15 -5.29 18.02
C ASN A 130 3.59 -3.92 18.55
N LYS A 131 2.65 -3.14 19.04
CA LYS A 131 2.92 -1.79 19.59
C LYS A 131 3.94 -1.83 20.73
N ASN A 132 3.97 -2.92 21.49
CA ASN A 132 4.90 -3.10 22.61
C ASN A 132 6.32 -3.47 22.14
N ASP A 133 6.45 -4.09 20.98
CA ASP A 133 7.72 -4.63 20.46
C ASP A 133 8.37 -3.63 19.48
N ILE A 134 7.78 -2.45 19.26
CA ILE A 134 8.24 -1.48 18.26
C ILE A 134 9.66 -0.97 18.55
N GLU A 135 10.06 -0.93 19.81
CA GLU A 135 11.41 -0.51 20.20
C GLU A 135 12.44 -1.56 19.81
N GLU A 136 12.20 -2.82 20.14
CA GLU A 136 13.07 -3.93 19.75
C GLU A 136 13.16 -4.05 18.24
N TYR A 137 12.02 -4.05 17.55
CA TYR A 137 11.92 -4.06 16.10
C TYR A 137 12.67 -2.87 15.47
N GLY A 138 12.53 -1.67 16.04
CA GLY A 138 13.24 -0.48 15.58
C GLY A 138 14.74 -0.55 15.77
N LEU A 139 15.25 -1.23 16.81
CA LEU A 139 16.67 -1.39 17.09
C LEU A 139 17.35 -2.46 16.20
N GLU A 140 16.61 -3.41 15.66
CA GLU A 140 17.15 -4.36 14.67
C GLU A 140 17.59 -3.66 13.37
N TYR A 141 16.86 -2.63 12.94
CA TYR A 141 17.19 -1.84 11.75
C TYR A 141 18.53 -1.09 11.88
N PRO A 142 18.78 -0.30 12.95
CA PRO A 142 20.04 0.41 13.09
C PRO A 142 21.25 -0.50 13.10
N SER A 143 21.18 -1.67 13.72
CA SER A 143 22.32 -2.58 13.76
C SER A 143 22.76 -3.01 12.35
N MET A 144 21.82 -3.27 11.47
CA MET A 144 22.09 -3.58 10.06
C MET A 144 22.59 -2.36 9.28
N ILE A 145 21.92 -1.20 9.46
CA ILE A 145 22.24 0.04 8.76
C ILE A 145 23.59 0.60 9.26
N CYS A 146 23.80 0.59 10.58
CA CYS A 146 25.00 1.12 11.19
C CYS A 146 26.26 0.38 10.77
N THR A 147 26.21 -0.94 10.68
CA THR A 147 27.36 -1.72 10.20
C THR A 147 27.70 -1.33 8.76
N LYS A 148 26.72 -1.28 7.87
CA LYS A 148 26.93 -0.89 6.47
C LYS A 148 27.32 0.58 6.32
N PHE A 149 26.72 1.47 7.10
CA PHE A 149 27.05 2.90 7.07
C PHE A 149 28.45 3.17 7.59
N GLN A 150 28.88 2.50 8.65
CA GLN A 150 30.22 2.60 9.19
C GLN A 150 31.28 2.10 8.19
N GLU A 151 30.98 1.03 7.47
CA GLU A 151 31.81 0.54 6.37
C GLU A 151 31.96 1.58 5.25
N LEU A 152 30.83 2.17 4.80
CA LEU A 152 30.83 3.21 3.76
C LEU A 152 31.53 4.49 4.26
N TYR A 153 31.24 4.91 5.49
CA TYR A 153 31.87 6.10 6.09
C TYR A 153 33.37 5.94 6.24
N ASN A 154 33.84 4.79 6.70
CA ASN A 154 35.25 4.49 6.85
C ASN A 154 35.96 4.37 5.51
N ASN A 155 35.26 3.94 4.45
CA ASN A 155 35.82 3.79 3.11
C ASN A 155 35.77 5.07 2.26
N ARG A 156 34.99 6.13 2.67
CA ARG A 156 34.84 7.37 1.88
C ARG A 156 36.16 8.12 1.60
N ASN A 157 37.16 7.94 2.44
CA ASN A 157 38.47 8.60 2.32
C ASN A 157 39.50 7.74 1.54
N ASN A 158 39.10 6.59 1.03
CA ASN A 158 39.99 5.69 0.30
C ASN A 158 39.39 5.30 -1.07
N PRO A 159 39.56 6.19 -2.09
CA PRO A 159 38.93 6.00 -3.41
C PRO A 159 39.36 4.71 -4.11
N GLU A 160 40.52 4.13 -3.79
CA GLU A 160 40.97 2.86 -4.36
C GLU A 160 40.17 1.65 -3.87
N ARG A 161 39.43 1.80 -2.78
CA ARG A 161 38.52 0.78 -2.27
C ARG A 161 37.09 0.85 -2.84
N PHE A 162 36.80 1.82 -3.71
CA PHE A 162 35.57 1.84 -4.50
C PHE A 162 35.65 0.83 -5.65
N SER A 163 35.68 -0.44 -5.31
CA SER A 163 35.49 -1.54 -6.25
C SER A 163 33.99 -1.73 -6.61
N ASN A 164 33.70 -2.57 -7.59
CA ASN A 164 32.33 -2.90 -7.96
C ASN A 164 31.46 -3.38 -6.77
N SER A 165 32.07 -3.99 -5.75
CA SER A 165 31.39 -4.34 -4.49
C SER A 165 30.89 -3.12 -3.70
N ASN A 166 31.55 -1.96 -3.80
CA ASN A 166 31.13 -0.75 -3.11
C ASN A 166 29.97 -0.03 -3.80
N ILE A 167 29.81 -0.20 -5.11
CA ILE A 167 28.63 0.29 -5.85
C ILE A 167 27.39 -0.50 -5.43
N THR A 168 27.50 -1.81 -5.27
CA THR A 168 26.42 -2.64 -4.74
C THR A 168 26.05 -2.24 -3.30
N ASN A 169 27.04 -1.98 -2.45
CA ASN A 169 26.80 -1.51 -1.09
C ASN A 169 26.14 -0.13 -1.03
N LEU A 170 26.50 0.79 -1.94
CA LEU A 170 25.86 2.10 -2.05
C LEU A 170 24.40 1.97 -2.53
N PHE A 171 24.14 1.07 -3.46
CA PHE A 171 22.79 0.79 -3.93
C PHE A 171 21.93 0.19 -2.81
N ASP A 172 22.45 -0.78 -2.08
CA ASP A 172 21.78 -1.36 -0.91
C ASP A 172 21.45 -0.30 0.14
N TYR A 173 22.39 0.65 0.39
CA TYR A 173 22.16 1.76 1.29
C TYR A 173 21.03 2.68 0.84
N ILE A 174 21.01 3.06 -0.43
CA ILE A 174 19.94 3.90 -1.01
C ILE A 174 18.60 3.18 -0.91
N MET A 175 18.55 1.87 -1.16
CA MET A 175 17.32 1.08 -1.05
C MET A 175 16.82 0.99 0.40
N MET A 176 17.72 0.88 1.37
CA MET A 176 17.37 0.91 2.80
C MET A 176 16.81 2.27 3.23
N ASP A 177 17.39 3.38 2.75
CA ASP A 177 16.91 4.73 3.03
C ASP A 177 15.50 4.94 2.46
N ILE A 178 15.26 4.49 1.22
CA ILE A 178 13.93 4.51 0.60
C ILE A 178 12.94 3.67 1.39
N ASP A 179 13.32 2.49 1.86
CA ASP A 179 12.47 1.63 2.66
C ASP A 179 12.07 2.29 3.99
N LEU A 180 13.03 2.87 4.71
CA LEU A 180 12.76 3.60 5.94
C LEU A 180 11.84 4.81 5.75
N LEU A 181 11.97 5.55 4.65
CA LEU A 181 11.09 6.66 4.34
C LEU A 181 9.64 6.21 4.08
N ARG A 182 9.44 4.95 3.70
CA ARG A 182 8.12 4.34 3.44
C ARG A 182 7.48 3.72 4.69
N LYS A 183 8.26 3.43 5.75
CA LYS A 183 7.75 2.77 6.98
C LYS A 183 6.49 3.41 7.56
N PRO A 184 6.35 4.75 7.66
CA PRO A 184 5.10 5.35 8.14
C PRO A 184 3.87 4.99 7.31
N LEU A 185 4.09 4.53 6.07
CA LEU A 185 3.01 4.20 5.15
C LEU A 185 2.64 2.72 5.13
N ILE A 186 3.53 1.84 5.62
CA ILE A 186 3.37 0.38 5.52
C ILE A 186 3.39 -0.35 6.86
N VAL A 187 3.90 0.27 7.93
CA VAL A 187 3.90 -0.37 9.26
C VAL A 187 2.53 -0.23 9.89
N LYS A 188 1.97 -1.36 10.33
CA LYS A 188 0.67 -1.47 10.99
C LYS A 188 0.78 -2.20 12.31
N GLU A 189 -0.16 -1.95 13.21
CA GLU A 189 -0.27 -2.73 14.44
C GLU A 189 -0.68 -4.16 14.13
N TYR A 190 -0.07 -5.13 14.82
CA TYR A 190 -0.28 -6.56 14.60
C TYR A 190 -1.73 -7.01 14.70
N LYS A 191 -2.58 -6.31 15.46
CA LYS A 191 -4.02 -6.59 15.52
C LYS A 191 -4.70 -6.61 14.14
N TRP A 192 -4.11 -5.94 13.13
CA TRP A 192 -4.62 -5.84 11.76
C TRP A 192 -4.00 -6.85 10.78
N HIS A 193 -3.15 -7.79 11.27
CA HIS A 193 -2.40 -8.74 10.41
C HIS A 193 -3.30 -9.59 9.50
N ASN A 194 -4.53 -9.84 9.90
CA ASN A 194 -5.50 -10.60 9.09
C ASN A 194 -5.93 -9.87 7.80
N GLU A 195 -5.60 -8.59 7.65
CA GLU A 195 -5.90 -7.86 6.43
C GLU A 195 -4.97 -8.26 5.28
N CYS A 196 -3.76 -8.74 5.57
CA CYS A 196 -2.74 -9.07 4.56
C CYS A 196 -2.65 -7.93 3.52
N GLU A 197 -2.54 -6.69 4.02
CA GLU A 197 -2.69 -5.50 3.20
C GLU A 197 -1.45 -5.24 2.35
N TRP A 198 -1.71 -4.85 1.13
CA TRP A 198 -0.76 -4.26 0.20
C TRP A 198 -1.15 -2.83 -0.09
N ARG A 199 -0.18 -1.94 -0.19
CA ARG A 199 -0.43 -0.53 -0.51
C ARG A 199 0.25 -0.12 -1.80
N LYS A 200 -0.51 0.45 -2.72
CA LYS A 200 0.04 1.25 -3.81
C LYS A 200 0.29 2.65 -3.26
N ILE A 201 1.55 3.02 -3.13
CA ILE A 201 1.95 4.36 -2.71
C ILE A 201 2.03 5.27 -3.94
N ILE A 202 1.52 6.48 -3.81
CA ILE A 202 1.42 7.46 -4.88
C ILE A 202 1.98 8.78 -4.36
N GLN A 203 2.98 9.31 -5.03
CA GLN A 203 3.50 10.64 -4.73
C GLN A 203 2.49 11.71 -5.17
N ILE A 204 2.26 12.67 -4.29
CA ILE A 204 1.42 13.85 -4.54
C ILE A 204 2.34 15.05 -4.70
N LYS A 205 2.23 15.73 -5.85
CA LYS A 205 2.87 17.03 -6.06
C LYS A 205 1.86 18.13 -5.76
N GLU A 206 2.36 19.28 -5.37
CA GLU A 206 1.53 20.49 -5.20
C GLU A 206 0.79 20.81 -6.51
N GLY A 207 -0.52 21.02 -6.43
CA GLY A 207 -1.39 21.23 -7.61
C GLY A 207 -1.90 19.96 -8.29
N ASP A 208 -1.49 18.76 -7.86
CA ASP A 208 -1.77 17.46 -8.50
C ASP A 208 -2.97 16.72 -7.84
N VAL A 209 -3.69 17.41 -6.96
CA VAL A 209 -4.77 16.83 -6.16
C VAL A 209 -6.10 17.52 -6.39
N ASP A 210 -7.14 16.72 -6.43
CA ASP A 210 -8.52 17.17 -6.30
C ASP A 210 -8.91 17.26 -4.81
N ILE A 211 -9.89 18.09 -4.47
CA ILE A 211 -10.42 18.18 -3.11
C ILE A 211 -11.80 17.53 -3.06
N TYR A 212 -11.94 16.54 -2.19
CA TYR A 212 -13.24 15.94 -1.92
C TYR A 212 -14.06 16.89 -1.03
N SER A 213 -15.05 17.53 -1.63
CA SER A 213 -15.77 18.67 -1.04
C SER A 213 -16.50 18.36 0.27
N LYS A 214 -16.95 17.12 0.50
CA LYS A 214 -17.68 16.76 1.72
C LYS A 214 -16.80 16.71 2.97
N GLU A 215 -15.54 16.35 2.83
CA GLU A 215 -14.62 16.12 3.94
C GLU A 215 -13.39 17.01 3.87
N ASN A 216 -13.32 17.88 2.88
CA ASN A 216 -12.15 18.71 2.56
C ASN A 216 -10.84 17.90 2.48
N ARG A 217 -10.93 16.67 1.94
CA ARG A 217 -9.80 15.72 1.88
C ARG A 217 -9.18 15.75 0.50
N PRO A 218 -7.88 16.03 0.39
CA PRO A 218 -7.17 15.93 -0.88
C PRO A 218 -7.09 14.47 -1.34
N PHE A 219 -7.28 14.26 -2.63
CA PHE A 219 -7.12 12.95 -3.27
C PHE A 219 -6.53 13.10 -4.66
N LYS A 220 -5.90 12.03 -5.13
CA LYS A 220 -5.41 11.89 -6.49
C LYS A 220 -6.19 10.81 -7.22
N LYS A 221 -6.61 11.09 -8.45
CA LYS A 221 -7.19 10.07 -9.33
C LYS A 221 -6.09 9.19 -9.89
N VAL A 222 -6.27 7.88 -9.77
CA VAL A 222 -5.33 6.87 -10.25
C VAL A 222 -6.07 5.94 -11.20
N TYR A 223 -5.55 5.87 -12.42
CA TYR A 223 -6.19 5.12 -13.49
C TYR A 223 -5.45 3.80 -13.73
N TYR A 224 -6.20 2.73 -13.87
CA TYR A 224 -5.68 1.42 -14.25
C TYR A 224 -6.43 0.89 -15.46
N PRO A 225 -5.73 0.25 -16.40
CA PRO A 225 -6.40 -0.40 -17.52
C PRO A 225 -7.43 -1.43 -17.02
N ILE A 226 -8.62 -1.46 -17.61
CA ILE A 226 -9.68 -2.39 -17.20
C ILE A 226 -9.28 -3.87 -17.32
N LYS A 227 -8.24 -4.17 -18.11
CA LYS A 227 -7.70 -5.53 -18.22
C LYS A 227 -7.12 -6.04 -16.91
N THR A 228 -6.68 -5.15 -15.99
CA THR A 228 -6.18 -5.54 -14.66
C THR A 228 -7.26 -6.10 -13.77
N LEU A 229 -8.50 -5.65 -13.94
CA LEU A 229 -9.64 -6.23 -13.23
C LEU A 229 -9.89 -7.63 -13.75
N THR A 230 -9.72 -8.64 -12.91
CA THR A 230 -9.93 -10.05 -13.24
C THR A 230 -11.32 -10.52 -12.85
N GLY A 231 -11.90 -9.94 -11.80
CA GLY A 231 -13.22 -10.34 -11.33
C GLY A 231 -13.80 -9.41 -10.28
N VAL A 232 -15.02 -9.75 -9.89
CA VAL A 232 -15.73 -9.16 -8.76
C VAL A 232 -16.23 -10.28 -7.85
N THR A 233 -15.88 -10.20 -6.58
CA THR A 233 -16.36 -11.14 -5.56
C THR A 233 -17.37 -10.44 -4.67
N LEU A 234 -18.57 -11.03 -4.52
CA LEU A 234 -19.59 -10.62 -3.56
C LEU A 234 -19.51 -11.50 -2.33
N LEU A 235 -19.40 -10.87 -1.17
CA LEU A 235 -19.46 -11.53 0.14
C LEU A 235 -20.90 -11.65 0.59
N PHE A 236 -21.37 -12.87 0.74
CA PHE A 236 -22.73 -13.18 1.13
C PHE A 236 -22.78 -13.57 2.60
N ASP A 237 -23.25 -12.65 3.46
CA ASP A 237 -23.46 -12.91 4.88
C ASP A 237 -24.76 -13.72 5.07
N THR A 238 -24.62 -14.96 5.52
CA THR A 238 -25.75 -15.84 5.75
C THR A 238 -26.62 -15.40 6.94
N LYS A 239 -26.05 -14.64 7.88
CA LYS A 239 -26.81 -14.08 9.02
C LYS A 239 -27.64 -12.86 8.62
N ASN A 240 -27.21 -12.13 7.57
CA ASN A 240 -27.92 -10.98 7.00
C ASN A 240 -28.44 -11.29 5.59
N TYR A 241 -29.13 -12.41 5.45
CA TYR A 241 -29.55 -12.97 4.16
C TYR A 241 -30.24 -11.95 3.25
N PHE A 242 -31.21 -11.20 3.75
CA PHE A 242 -31.96 -10.24 2.95
C PHE A 242 -31.08 -9.12 2.40
N HIS A 243 -30.19 -8.58 3.20
CA HIS A 243 -29.25 -7.55 2.74
C HIS A 243 -28.27 -8.11 1.69
N SER A 244 -27.80 -9.33 1.89
CA SER A 244 -26.92 -10.03 0.94
C SER A 244 -27.64 -10.29 -0.39
N LEU A 245 -28.91 -10.67 -0.36
CA LEU A 245 -29.72 -10.85 -1.58
C LEU A 245 -29.87 -9.54 -2.35
N ILE A 246 -30.12 -8.43 -1.67
CA ILE A 246 -30.16 -7.09 -2.30
C ILE A 246 -28.84 -6.80 -3.01
N ASN A 247 -27.70 -7.13 -2.40
CA ASN A 247 -26.38 -6.92 -3.03
C ASN A 247 -26.17 -7.82 -4.25
N VAL A 248 -26.69 -9.06 -4.24
CA VAL A 248 -26.70 -9.93 -5.43
C VAL A 248 -27.48 -9.27 -6.58
N LEU A 249 -28.68 -8.78 -6.31
CA LEU A 249 -29.51 -8.09 -7.30
C LEU A 249 -28.82 -6.83 -7.84
N LYS A 250 -28.24 -6.01 -6.97
CA LYS A 250 -27.48 -4.83 -7.38
C LYS A 250 -26.33 -5.20 -8.33
N LEU A 251 -25.54 -6.23 -7.98
CA LEU A 251 -24.44 -6.70 -8.82
C LEU A 251 -24.93 -7.24 -10.15
N PHE A 252 -26.03 -8.00 -10.15
CA PHE A 252 -26.65 -8.51 -11.36
C PHE A 252 -27.06 -7.39 -12.32
N PHE A 253 -27.84 -6.40 -11.83
CA PHE A 253 -28.25 -5.27 -12.65
C PHE A 253 -27.07 -4.44 -13.15
N PHE A 254 -26.07 -4.23 -12.33
CA PHE A 254 -24.84 -3.55 -12.76
C PHE A 254 -24.13 -4.32 -13.88
N THR A 255 -24.02 -5.64 -13.74
CA THR A 255 -23.37 -6.50 -14.74
C THR A 255 -24.13 -6.47 -16.07
N VAL A 256 -25.46 -6.55 -16.04
CA VAL A 256 -26.29 -6.51 -17.25
C VAL A 256 -26.18 -5.16 -17.96
N SER A 257 -26.10 -4.06 -17.20
CA SER A 257 -26.01 -2.70 -17.77
C SER A 257 -24.62 -2.35 -18.31
N HIS A 258 -23.60 -3.11 -17.99
CA HIS A 258 -22.21 -2.78 -18.35
C HIS A 258 -21.51 -3.93 -19.08
N ALA A 259 -21.51 -3.88 -20.41
CA ALA A 259 -21.01 -4.96 -21.28
C ALA A 259 -19.57 -5.41 -20.98
N PHE A 260 -18.70 -4.52 -20.46
CA PHE A 260 -17.34 -4.89 -20.07
C PHE A 260 -17.28 -5.89 -18.91
N MET A 261 -18.31 -5.93 -18.07
CA MET A 261 -18.43 -6.86 -16.95
C MET A 261 -18.69 -8.29 -17.41
N TRP A 262 -19.26 -8.50 -18.60
CA TRP A 262 -19.58 -9.84 -19.10
C TRP A 262 -18.35 -10.73 -19.27
N LYS A 263 -17.18 -10.11 -19.43
CA LYS A 263 -15.89 -10.81 -19.56
C LYS A 263 -15.18 -11.00 -18.20
N LYS A 264 -15.78 -10.55 -17.10
CA LYS A 264 -15.18 -10.62 -15.78
C LYS A 264 -15.74 -11.79 -14.98
N LYS A 265 -14.86 -12.40 -14.18
CA LYS A 265 -15.26 -13.49 -13.29
C LYS A 265 -16.07 -12.94 -12.12
N ILE A 266 -17.31 -13.38 -11.97
CA ILE A 266 -18.15 -13.03 -10.83
C ILE A 266 -18.20 -14.23 -9.89
N LYS A 267 -17.89 -14.00 -8.62
CA LYS A 267 -17.94 -14.99 -7.56
C LYS A 267 -18.88 -14.53 -6.45
N ILE A 268 -19.59 -15.46 -5.85
CA ILE A 268 -20.33 -15.25 -4.61
C ILE A 268 -19.71 -16.17 -3.57
N VAL A 269 -19.19 -15.58 -2.52
CA VAL A 269 -18.55 -16.30 -1.41
C VAL A 269 -19.46 -16.17 -0.20
N ARG A 270 -19.89 -17.29 0.37
CA ARG A 270 -20.66 -17.32 1.62
C ARG A 270 -19.72 -17.19 2.81
N ILE A 271 -20.09 -16.32 3.73
CA ILE A 271 -19.34 -16.02 4.94
C ILE A 271 -20.26 -16.23 6.15
#